data_4942dc286b691dadb733b5751404692b
#
_entry.id   4942dc286b691dadb733b5751404692b
#
_cell.length_a   1.000
_cell.length_b   1.000
_cell.length_c   1.000
_cell.angle_alpha   90.00
_cell.angle_beta   90.00
_cell.angle_gamma   90.00
#
_symmetry.space_group_name_H-M   'P 1'
#
loop_
_entity.id
_entity.type
_entity.pdbx_description
1 polymer ?
#
loop_
_entity_poly.entity_id
_entity_poly.type
_entity_poly.pdbx_seq_one_letter_code
_entity_poly.pdbx_strand_id
1 'polypeptide(L)'
;MTLRVCAVIPPCGVIGRKAAVVCVAAALRNEKNFRLRNGKNSRGRHMSHSTLFAPLITLVLWTFVMWAWLYATRIPAIRKNRIRLDPTQSKEAFNAQIPPQTRWKADNYNHLLEQPTLFYAVTLSLVVLGAGGAINTALAWSYVALRIAHSLVQATTNIILIRFSIFIVSSIVLLALTLRAAMLVY
;
A
#
# COMPACT_ATOMS: atom_id res chain seq x y z
N MET A 1 -1.31 13.71 -35.76
CA MET A 1 -0.92 12.39 -36.32
C MET A 1 -1.56 11.33 -35.42
N THR A 2 -2.70 10.80 -35.88
CA THR A 2 -3.71 10.10 -35.08
C THR A 2 -3.37 8.61 -34.98
N LEU A 3 -3.03 8.14 -33.78
CA LEU A 3 -2.84 6.69 -33.53
C LEU A 3 -4.21 6.05 -33.28
N ARG A 4 -4.69 5.30 -34.27
CA ARG A 4 -5.81 4.37 -34.10
C ARG A 4 -5.36 3.15 -33.33
N VAL A 5 -5.82 3.03 -32.07
CA VAL A 5 -5.76 1.77 -31.32
C VAL A 5 -7.04 1.00 -31.65
N CYS A 6 -6.97 0.07 -32.59
CA CYS A 6 -8.03 -0.94 -32.79
C CYS A 6 -7.90 -1.99 -31.69
N ALA A 7 -8.71 -1.87 -30.64
CA ALA A 7 -8.98 -2.97 -29.72
C ALA A 7 -10.06 -3.85 -30.35
N VAL A 8 -9.66 -4.95 -30.97
CA VAL A 8 -10.59 -6.04 -31.34
C VAL A 8 -10.75 -6.92 -30.09
N ILE A 9 -11.85 -6.73 -29.37
CA ILE A 9 -12.31 -7.65 -28.34
C ILE A 9 -13.35 -8.55 -29.01
N PRO A 10 -13.13 -9.86 -29.17
CA PRO A 10 -14.16 -10.76 -29.64
C PRO A 10 -15.23 -10.99 -28.55
N PRO A 11 -16.50 -11.21 -28.90
CA PRO A 11 -17.60 -11.41 -27.96
C PRO A 11 -17.38 -12.67 -27.11
N CYS A 12 -17.64 -12.54 -25.82
CA CYS A 12 -17.50 -13.57 -24.81
C CYS A 12 -18.59 -14.67 -25.03
N GLY A 13 -18.19 -15.77 -25.66
CA GLY A 13 -18.98 -17.00 -25.75
C GLY A 13 -18.06 -18.16 -25.37
N VAL A 14 -18.41 -18.84 -24.29
CA VAL A 14 -17.93 -20.18 -23.85
C VAL A 14 -16.50 -20.55 -24.28
N ILE A 15 -15.53 -19.98 -23.60
CA ILE A 15 -14.12 -20.36 -23.76
C ILE A 15 -13.78 -21.41 -22.70
N GLY A 16 -13.57 -22.66 -23.10
CA GLY A 16 -13.17 -23.75 -22.23
C GLY A 16 -11.84 -23.45 -21.52
N ARG A 17 -11.66 -24.02 -20.30
CA ARG A 17 -10.46 -23.82 -19.44
C ARG A 17 -9.11 -23.90 -20.17
N LYS A 18 -9.01 -24.68 -21.23
CA LYS A 18 -7.79 -24.81 -22.05
C LYS A 18 -7.48 -23.55 -22.88
N ALA A 19 -8.48 -22.82 -23.35
CA ALA A 19 -8.29 -21.60 -24.13
C ALA A 19 -7.83 -20.41 -23.24
N ALA A 20 -8.33 -20.32 -22.00
CA ALA A 20 -7.87 -19.31 -21.05
C ALA A 20 -6.37 -19.47 -20.71
N VAL A 21 -5.89 -20.70 -20.52
CA VAL A 21 -4.47 -20.98 -20.25
C VAL A 21 -3.59 -20.61 -21.44
N VAL A 22 -4.06 -20.88 -22.67
CA VAL A 22 -3.32 -20.51 -23.90
C VAL A 22 -3.25 -19.00 -24.07
N CYS A 23 -4.32 -18.25 -23.77
CA CYS A 23 -4.32 -16.79 -23.82
C CYS A 23 -3.37 -16.17 -22.78
N VAL A 24 -3.35 -16.70 -21.56
CA VAL A 24 -2.43 -16.24 -20.51
C VAL A 24 -0.97 -16.55 -20.90
N ALA A 25 -0.69 -17.75 -21.40
CA ALA A 25 0.63 -18.13 -21.88
C ALA A 25 1.11 -17.28 -23.07
N ALA A 26 0.21 -16.93 -24.00
CA ALA A 26 0.50 -16.04 -25.11
C ALA A 26 0.75 -14.60 -24.66
N ALA A 27 -0.02 -14.10 -23.69
CA ALA A 27 0.19 -12.79 -23.09
C ALA A 27 1.55 -12.68 -22.38
N LEU A 28 1.91 -13.69 -21.58
CA LEU A 28 3.22 -13.76 -20.90
C LEU A 28 4.39 -13.89 -21.87
N ARG A 29 4.22 -14.60 -22.99
CA ARG A 29 5.23 -14.71 -24.05
C ARG A 29 5.40 -13.39 -24.80
N ASN A 30 4.30 -12.68 -25.04
CA ASN A 30 4.32 -11.36 -25.68
C ASN A 30 5.00 -10.30 -24.79
N GLU A 31 4.80 -10.37 -23.49
CA GLU A 31 5.48 -9.49 -22.52
C GLU A 31 7.00 -9.74 -22.47
N LYS A 32 7.45 -11.00 -22.52
CA LYS A 32 8.87 -11.32 -22.64
C LYS A 32 9.49 -10.79 -23.93
N ASN A 33 8.80 -10.94 -25.04
CA ASN A 33 9.28 -10.43 -26.35
C ASN A 33 9.28 -8.90 -26.40
N PHE A 34 8.32 -8.23 -25.75
CA PHE A 34 8.29 -6.79 -25.58
C PHE A 34 9.48 -6.28 -24.73
N ARG A 35 9.81 -6.97 -23.64
CA ARG A 35 11.00 -6.67 -22.81
C ARG A 35 12.31 -6.85 -23.57
N LEU A 36 12.42 -7.90 -24.37
CA LEU A 36 13.64 -8.18 -25.18
C LEU A 36 13.82 -7.19 -26.33
N ARG A 37 12.74 -6.73 -26.97
CA ARG A 37 12.79 -5.68 -28.00
C ARG A 37 13.17 -4.30 -27.42
N ASN A 38 12.61 -3.94 -26.28
CA ASN A 38 12.93 -2.67 -25.60
C ASN A 38 14.33 -2.68 -25.00
N GLY A 39 14.85 -3.83 -24.55
CA GLY A 39 16.21 -3.94 -24.01
C GLY A 39 17.32 -3.64 -25.01
N LYS A 40 17.08 -3.76 -26.33
CA LYS A 40 18.07 -3.43 -27.38
C LYS A 40 18.05 -1.95 -27.79
N ASN A 41 16.98 -1.21 -27.49
CA ASN A 41 16.85 0.19 -27.94
C ASN A 41 17.02 1.21 -26.81
N SER A 42 17.39 0.77 -25.61
CA SER A 42 17.43 1.62 -24.40
C SER A 42 18.84 2.05 -23.98
N ARG A 43 19.76 2.27 -24.92
CA ARG A 43 21.04 2.97 -24.63
C ARG A 43 20.87 4.49 -24.36
N GLY A 44 19.64 5.00 -24.25
CA GLY A 44 19.38 6.44 -24.10
C GLY A 44 18.24 6.85 -23.20
N ARG A 45 17.48 5.93 -22.62
CA ARG A 45 16.41 6.31 -21.68
C ARG A 45 16.42 5.34 -20.52
N HIS A 46 17.33 5.55 -19.57
CA HIS A 46 17.16 5.08 -18.22
C HIS A 46 15.83 5.70 -17.76
N MET A 47 14.73 4.96 -17.85
CA MET A 47 13.64 5.16 -16.91
C MET A 47 14.28 4.79 -15.57
N SER A 48 14.86 5.79 -14.91
CA SER A 48 15.23 5.66 -13.52
C SER A 48 13.94 5.25 -12.83
N HIS A 49 13.85 3.97 -12.43
CA HIS A 49 12.79 3.54 -11.54
C HIS A 49 12.79 4.57 -10.41
N SER A 50 11.74 5.37 -10.30
CA SER A 50 11.74 6.44 -9.32
C SER A 50 12.01 5.78 -7.98
N THR A 51 13.10 6.19 -7.33
CA THR A 51 13.53 5.67 -6.03
C THR A 51 12.42 5.75 -4.98
N LEU A 52 11.36 6.52 -5.28
CA LEU A 52 10.15 6.69 -4.47
C LEU A 52 9.20 5.49 -4.51
N PHE A 53 9.28 4.60 -5.51
CA PHE A 53 8.44 3.40 -5.52
C PHE A 53 8.80 2.43 -4.38
N ALA A 54 10.08 2.33 -4.02
CA ALA A 54 10.51 1.42 -2.98
C ALA A 54 9.86 1.72 -1.61
N PRO A 55 9.94 2.94 -1.05
CA PRO A 55 9.26 3.26 0.21
C PRO A 55 7.74 3.12 0.11
N LEU A 56 7.13 3.49 -1.03
CA LEU A 56 5.69 3.35 -1.25
C LEU A 56 5.25 1.89 -1.13
N ILE A 57 5.87 1.00 -1.89
CA ILE A 57 5.53 -0.44 -1.89
C ILE A 57 5.85 -1.07 -0.54
N THR A 58 6.93 -0.66 0.13
CA THR A 58 7.28 -1.15 1.48
C THR A 58 6.16 -0.87 2.47
N LEU A 59 5.56 0.32 2.46
CA LEU A 59 4.46 0.64 3.37
C LEU A 59 3.18 -0.13 3.04
N VAL A 60 2.89 -0.36 1.75
CA VAL A 60 1.78 -1.23 1.33
C VAL A 60 1.99 -2.66 1.85
N LEU A 61 3.18 -3.23 1.65
CA LEU A 61 3.51 -4.57 2.15
C LEU A 61 3.40 -4.64 3.68
N TRP A 62 3.86 -3.61 4.40
CA TRP A 62 3.70 -3.53 5.85
C TRP A 62 2.22 -3.54 6.26
N THR A 63 1.37 -2.83 5.53
CA THR A 63 -0.08 -2.84 5.80
C THR A 63 -0.67 -4.25 5.64
N PHE A 64 -0.22 -5.04 4.66
CA PHE A 64 -0.62 -6.45 4.53
C PHE A 64 -0.09 -7.33 5.67
N VAL A 65 1.12 -7.09 6.17
CA VAL A 65 1.65 -7.77 7.37
C VAL A 65 0.74 -7.51 8.57
N MET A 66 0.34 -6.25 8.79
CA MET A 66 -0.57 -5.88 9.89
C MET A 66 -1.98 -6.44 9.69
N TRP A 67 -2.46 -6.52 8.45
CA TRP A 67 -3.70 -7.20 8.10
C TRP A 67 -3.65 -8.69 8.48
N ALA A 68 -2.61 -9.40 8.10
CA ALA A 68 -2.44 -10.80 8.45
C ALA A 68 -2.35 -11.00 9.97
N TRP A 69 -1.60 -10.15 10.68
CA TRP A 69 -1.48 -10.20 12.15
C TRP A 69 -2.81 -9.93 12.85
N LEU A 70 -3.59 -8.98 12.36
CA LEU A 70 -4.94 -8.73 12.85
C LEU A 70 -5.79 -10.01 12.80
N TYR A 71 -5.87 -10.66 11.64
CA TYR A 71 -6.71 -11.86 11.50
C TYR A 71 -6.17 -13.06 12.28
N ALA A 72 -4.85 -13.26 12.29
CA ALA A 72 -4.19 -14.31 13.08
C ALA A 72 -4.48 -14.20 14.59
N THR A 73 -4.76 -13.01 15.11
CA THR A 73 -5.09 -12.79 16.52
C THR A 73 -6.58 -12.68 16.77
N ARG A 74 -7.34 -12.06 15.87
CA ARG A 74 -8.78 -11.82 16.04
C ARG A 74 -9.63 -13.07 15.90
N ILE A 75 -9.32 -13.95 14.92
CA ILE A 75 -10.11 -15.17 14.70
C ILE A 75 -10.00 -16.13 15.91
N PRO A 76 -8.81 -16.44 16.44
CA PRO A 76 -8.71 -17.26 17.64
C PRO A 76 -9.37 -16.62 18.88
N ALA A 77 -9.28 -15.28 19.04
CA ALA A 77 -9.91 -14.58 20.15
C ALA A 77 -11.44 -14.71 20.12
N ILE A 78 -12.06 -14.56 18.95
CA ILE A 78 -13.52 -14.74 18.77
C ILE A 78 -13.92 -16.18 19.11
N ARG A 79 -13.19 -17.17 18.61
CA ARG A 79 -13.48 -18.59 18.86
C ARG A 79 -13.30 -18.97 20.34
N LYS A 80 -12.20 -18.55 20.96
CA LYS A 80 -11.89 -18.85 22.38
C LYS A 80 -12.93 -18.26 23.33
N ASN A 81 -13.34 -17.01 23.08
CA ASN A 81 -14.30 -16.32 23.93
C ASN A 81 -15.76 -16.60 23.54
N ARG A 82 -16.00 -17.48 22.54
CA ARG A 82 -17.35 -17.84 22.05
C ARG A 82 -18.22 -16.61 21.74
N ILE A 83 -17.60 -15.57 21.16
CA ILE A 83 -18.30 -14.32 20.84
C ILE A 83 -19.32 -14.60 19.74
N ARG A 84 -20.58 -14.25 19.99
CA ARG A 84 -21.65 -14.37 18.99
C ARG A 84 -21.47 -13.31 17.92
N LEU A 85 -21.50 -13.73 16.66
CA LEU A 85 -21.50 -12.82 15.51
C LEU A 85 -22.94 -12.42 15.20
N ASP A 86 -23.44 -11.40 15.90
CA ASP A 86 -24.77 -10.87 15.69
C ASP A 86 -24.67 -9.60 14.82
N PRO A 87 -25.26 -9.58 13.61
CA PRO A 87 -25.21 -8.43 12.72
C PRO A 87 -26.00 -7.22 13.26
N THR A 88 -26.90 -7.41 14.25
CA THR A 88 -27.67 -6.33 14.86
C THR A 88 -26.93 -5.64 16.00
N GLN A 89 -25.84 -6.23 16.49
CA GLN A 89 -25.02 -5.69 17.57
C GLN A 89 -24.21 -4.48 17.08
N SER A 90 -24.13 -3.43 17.91
CA SER A 90 -23.27 -2.28 17.60
C SER A 90 -21.80 -2.67 17.55
N LYS A 91 -21.00 -1.95 16.75
CA LYS A 91 -19.56 -2.18 16.60
C LYS A 91 -18.82 -2.05 17.93
N GLU A 92 -19.26 -1.13 18.79
CA GLU A 92 -18.71 -0.86 20.12
C GLU A 92 -18.98 -2.05 21.06
N ALA A 93 -20.22 -2.54 21.10
CA ALA A 93 -20.62 -3.68 21.93
C ALA A 93 -19.90 -4.97 21.48
N PHE A 94 -19.73 -5.18 20.19
CA PHE A 94 -18.92 -6.29 19.66
C PHE A 94 -17.45 -6.18 20.07
N ASN A 95 -16.84 -5.01 19.89
CA ASN A 95 -15.44 -4.79 20.23
C ASN A 95 -15.17 -4.88 21.74
N ALA A 96 -16.14 -4.55 22.59
CA ALA A 96 -16.01 -4.67 24.05
C ALA A 96 -15.78 -6.13 24.50
N GLN A 97 -16.24 -7.11 23.73
CA GLN A 97 -16.06 -8.54 24.03
C GLN A 97 -14.69 -9.07 23.62
N ILE A 98 -13.92 -8.31 22.80
CA ILE A 98 -12.61 -8.71 22.32
C ILE A 98 -11.53 -8.22 23.28
N PRO A 99 -10.52 -9.05 23.62
CA PRO A 99 -9.41 -8.63 24.48
C PRO A 99 -8.70 -7.38 23.96
N PRO A 100 -8.28 -6.44 24.84
CA PRO A 100 -7.66 -5.17 24.44
C PRO A 100 -6.47 -5.32 23.49
N GLN A 101 -5.56 -6.28 23.76
CA GLN A 101 -4.40 -6.52 22.92
C GLN A 101 -4.75 -6.93 21.48
N THR A 102 -5.89 -7.59 21.29
CA THR A 102 -6.39 -7.95 19.94
C THR A 102 -7.02 -6.73 19.26
N ARG A 103 -7.71 -5.86 20.00
CA ARG A 103 -8.28 -4.62 19.48
C ARG A 103 -7.21 -3.66 18.99
N TRP A 104 -6.10 -3.51 19.70
CA TRP A 104 -4.99 -2.63 19.30
C TRP A 104 -4.49 -2.92 17.88
N LYS A 105 -4.51 -4.19 17.44
CA LYS A 105 -4.09 -4.58 16.09
C LYS A 105 -5.11 -4.13 15.04
N ALA A 106 -6.41 -4.18 15.36
CA ALA A 106 -7.46 -3.68 14.49
C ALA A 106 -7.41 -2.16 14.37
N ASP A 107 -7.23 -1.47 15.50
CA ASP A 107 -7.11 0.00 15.54
C ASP A 107 -5.87 0.47 14.78
N ASN A 108 -4.75 -0.24 14.91
CA ASN A 108 -3.54 0.05 14.14
C ASN A 108 -3.72 -0.17 12.64
N TYR A 109 -4.40 -1.25 12.23
CA TYR A 109 -4.69 -1.47 10.81
C TYR A 109 -5.56 -0.36 10.22
N ASN A 110 -6.61 0.07 10.93
CA ASN A 110 -7.44 1.20 10.52
C ASN A 110 -6.62 2.48 10.40
N HIS A 111 -5.73 2.74 11.37
CA HIS A 111 -4.87 3.93 11.38
C HIS A 111 -3.83 3.94 10.23
N LEU A 112 -3.42 2.76 9.77
CA LEU A 112 -2.58 2.62 8.56
C LEU A 112 -3.35 2.89 7.27
N LEU A 113 -4.68 2.87 7.28
CA LEU A 113 -5.53 3.21 6.13
C LEU A 113 -5.97 4.69 6.12
N GLU A 114 -5.70 5.44 7.18
CA GLU A 114 -6.03 6.86 7.30
C GLU A 114 -4.94 7.75 6.70
N GLN A 115 -3.98 8.18 7.50
CA GLN A 115 -2.94 9.13 7.07
C GLN A 115 -2.01 8.62 5.96
N PRO A 116 -1.60 7.34 5.89
CA PRO A 116 -0.80 6.83 4.78
C PRO A 116 -1.43 6.99 3.39
N THR A 117 -2.75 7.16 3.27
CA THR A 117 -3.39 7.48 1.98
C THR A 117 -2.86 8.78 1.39
N LEU A 118 -2.64 9.81 2.22
CA LEU A 118 -2.02 11.07 1.80
C LEU A 118 -0.57 10.86 1.35
N PHE A 119 0.18 10.03 2.05
CA PHE A 119 1.54 9.67 1.65
C PHE A 119 1.57 9.00 0.26
N TYR A 120 0.67 8.06 0.00
CA TYR A 120 0.57 7.42 -1.31
C TYR A 120 0.26 8.43 -2.40
N ALA A 121 -0.70 9.33 -2.19
CA ALA A 121 -1.07 10.36 -3.15
C ALA A 121 0.12 11.30 -3.46
N VAL A 122 0.77 11.83 -2.43
CA VAL A 122 1.91 12.75 -2.58
C VAL A 122 3.10 12.06 -3.25
N THR A 123 3.43 10.83 -2.84
CA THR A 123 4.55 10.08 -3.40
C THR A 123 4.32 9.74 -4.87
N LEU A 124 3.10 9.33 -5.25
CA LEU A 124 2.73 9.08 -6.65
C LEU A 124 2.80 10.37 -7.47
N SER A 125 2.34 11.51 -6.93
CA SER A 125 2.46 12.80 -7.60
C SER A 125 3.92 13.17 -7.87
N LEU A 126 4.81 12.98 -6.89
CA LEU A 126 6.25 13.21 -7.06
C LEU A 126 6.88 12.27 -8.12
N VAL A 127 6.43 11.02 -8.20
CA VAL A 127 6.85 10.08 -9.24
C VAL A 127 6.43 10.58 -10.63
N VAL A 128 5.18 11.00 -10.78
CA VAL A 128 4.65 11.52 -12.06
C VAL A 128 5.38 12.80 -12.49
N LEU A 129 5.72 13.67 -11.52
CA LEU A 129 6.50 14.89 -11.75
C LEU A 129 7.99 14.63 -12.02
N GLY A 130 8.45 13.37 -11.96
CA GLY A 130 9.87 13.03 -12.13
C GLY A 130 10.77 13.51 -10.99
N ALA A 131 10.20 13.81 -9.83
CA ALA A 131 10.89 14.41 -8.68
C ALA A 131 11.47 13.36 -7.71
N GLY A 132 12.04 12.27 -8.21
CA GLY A 132 12.67 11.18 -7.45
C GLY A 132 14.04 11.50 -6.84
N GLY A 133 14.33 12.77 -6.54
CA GLY A 133 15.61 13.20 -5.99
C GLY A 133 15.90 12.65 -4.57
N ALA A 134 17.18 12.66 -4.18
CA ALA A 134 17.67 12.09 -2.91
C ALA A 134 16.90 12.57 -1.67
N ILE A 135 16.58 13.88 -1.60
CA ILE A 135 15.85 14.47 -0.46
C ILE A 135 14.43 13.91 -0.37
N ASN A 136 13.69 13.84 -1.49
CA ASN A 136 12.33 13.31 -1.50
C ASN A 136 12.31 11.82 -1.14
N THR A 137 13.31 11.07 -1.62
CA THR A 137 13.48 9.65 -1.27
C THR A 137 13.80 9.47 0.21
N ALA A 138 14.69 10.31 0.79
CA ALA A 138 15.02 10.26 2.20
C ALA A 138 13.79 10.59 3.08
N LEU A 139 13.01 11.62 2.73
CA LEU A 139 11.77 11.95 3.44
C LEU A 139 10.74 10.82 3.36
N ALA A 140 10.60 10.20 2.18
CA ALA A 140 9.68 9.08 2.00
C ALA A 140 10.09 7.87 2.87
N TRP A 141 11.37 7.50 2.91
CA TRP A 141 11.87 6.44 3.78
C TRP A 141 11.73 6.77 5.27
N SER A 142 12.01 8.03 5.66
CA SER A 142 11.83 8.49 7.04
C SER A 142 10.36 8.34 7.48
N TYR A 143 9.42 8.73 6.61
CA TYR A 143 8.00 8.54 6.88
C TYR A 143 7.65 7.07 7.07
N VAL A 144 8.09 6.19 6.16
CA VAL A 144 7.82 4.74 6.23
C VAL A 144 8.39 4.14 7.51
N ALA A 145 9.64 4.45 7.86
CA ALA A 145 10.27 3.97 9.09
C ALA A 145 9.50 4.39 10.35
N LEU A 146 9.09 5.67 10.41
CA LEU A 146 8.28 6.19 11.53
C LEU A 146 6.91 5.51 11.59
N ARG A 147 6.27 5.24 10.45
CA ARG A 147 4.99 4.52 10.41
C ARG A 147 5.10 3.08 10.85
N ILE A 148 6.16 2.38 10.48
CA ILE A 148 6.43 1.02 10.95
C ILE A 148 6.66 1.04 12.47
N ALA A 149 7.50 1.96 12.98
CA ALA A 149 7.75 2.09 14.42
C ALA A 149 6.46 2.42 15.20
N HIS A 150 5.68 3.39 14.72
CA HIS A 150 4.36 3.72 15.30
C HIS A 150 3.45 2.50 15.36
N SER A 151 3.36 1.76 14.24
CA SER A 151 2.53 0.57 14.10
C SER A 151 2.93 -0.53 15.09
N LEU A 152 4.23 -0.78 15.26
CA LEU A 152 4.74 -1.76 16.25
C LEU A 152 4.39 -1.35 17.68
N VAL A 153 4.61 -0.09 18.05
CA VAL A 153 4.25 0.42 19.39
C VAL A 153 2.75 0.27 19.64
N GLN A 154 1.92 0.66 18.68
CA GLN A 154 0.47 0.56 18.80
C GLN A 154 -0.04 -0.89 18.91
N ALA A 155 0.55 -1.82 18.15
CA ALA A 155 0.13 -3.22 18.12
C ALA A 155 0.61 -4.02 19.34
N THR A 156 1.66 -3.57 20.05
CA THR A 156 2.31 -4.33 21.14
C THR A 156 2.07 -3.71 22.51
N THR A 157 2.66 -2.54 22.78
CA THR A 157 2.64 -1.89 24.10
C THR A 157 1.56 -0.83 24.22
N ASN A 158 1.14 -0.24 23.11
CA ASN A 158 0.12 0.81 23.00
C ASN A 158 0.33 2.00 23.97
N ILE A 159 1.58 2.36 24.25
CA ILE A 159 1.90 3.50 25.11
C ILE A 159 1.52 4.79 24.36
N ILE A 160 0.49 5.47 24.88
CA ILE A 160 -0.17 6.60 24.20
C ILE A 160 0.82 7.72 23.88
N LEU A 161 1.68 8.10 24.84
CA LEU A 161 2.61 9.21 24.66
C LEU A 161 3.65 8.93 23.55
N ILE A 162 4.24 7.73 23.56
CA ILE A 162 5.24 7.33 22.54
C ILE A 162 4.58 7.29 21.16
N ARG A 163 3.42 6.67 21.06
CA ARG A 163 2.65 6.59 19.83
C ARG A 163 2.30 7.97 19.26
N PHE A 164 1.83 8.87 20.12
CA PHE A 164 1.49 10.24 19.75
C PHE A 164 2.71 11.03 19.28
N SER A 165 3.84 10.91 19.96
CA SER A 165 5.09 11.59 19.57
C SER A 165 5.56 11.11 18.19
N ILE A 166 5.59 9.80 17.94
CA ILE A 166 5.97 9.25 16.64
C ILE A 166 4.98 9.70 15.54
N PHE A 167 3.70 9.76 15.86
CA PHE A 167 2.67 10.24 14.95
C PHE A 167 2.91 11.69 14.53
N ILE A 168 3.18 12.60 15.47
CA ILE A 168 3.48 14.01 15.19
C ILE A 168 4.72 14.11 14.30
N VAL A 169 5.82 13.44 14.64
CA VAL A 169 7.04 13.49 13.83
C VAL A 169 6.79 12.98 12.41
N SER A 170 6.08 11.86 12.26
CA SER A 170 5.74 11.34 10.93
C SER A 170 4.84 12.30 10.13
N SER A 171 3.93 13.01 10.79
CA SER A 171 3.06 14.01 10.17
C SER A 171 3.86 15.23 9.66
N ILE A 172 4.87 15.68 10.42
CA ILE A 172 5.78 16.76 10.02
C ILE A 172 6.58 16.32 8.77
N VAL A 173 7.10 15.09 8.76
CA VAL A 173 7.83 14.55 7.59
C VAL A 173 6.91 14.50 6.36
N LEU A 174 5.68 14.04 6.53
CA LEU A 174 4.70 14.01 5.43
C LEU A 174 4.36 15.42 4.94
N LEU A 175 4.19 16.38 5.85
CA LEU A 175 3.96 17.78 5.50
C LEU A 175 5.14 18.35 4.71
N ALA A 176 6.38 18.09 5.12
CA ALA A 176 7.57 18.51 4.39
C ALA A 176 7.60 17.92 2.97
N LEU A 177 7.27 16.63 2.81
CA LEU A 177 7.18 15.98 1.50
C LEU A 177 6.07 16.61 0.64
N THR A 178 4.91 16.94 1.25
CA THR A 178 3.78 17.59 0.58
C THR A 178 4.13 19.00 0.11
N LEU A 179 4.80 19.80 0.97
CA LEU A 179 5.25 21.14 0.60
C LEU A 179 6.25 21.11 -0.56
N ARG A 180 7.15 20.12 -0.59
CA ARG A 180 8.06 19.93 -1.72
C ARG A 180 7.34 19.56 -3.01
N ALA A 181 6.28 18.76 -2.93
CA ALA A 181 5.43 18.49 -4.09
C ALA A 181 4.68 19.76 -4.56
N ALA A 182 4.15 20.54 -3.62
CA ALA A 182 3.47 21.79 -3.92
C ALA A 182 4.39 22.80 -4.63
N MET A 183 5.64 23.00 -4.14
CA MET A 183 6.62 23.88 -4.78
C MET A 183 7.03 23.46 -6.20
N LEU A 184 6.72 22.24 -6.63
CA LEU A 184 6.98 21.80 -8.00
C LEU A 184 5.78 22.01 -8.92
N VAL A 185 4.59 22.23 -8.36
CA VAL A 185 3.34 22.42 -9.09
C VAL A 185 3.00 23.90 -9.25
N TYR A 186 3.34 24.72 -8.24
CA TYR A 186 3.06 26.16 -8.18
C TYR A 186 4.35 27.00 -8.27
#